data_3b4af0535315ee184f27ce29baa9052d
#
_entry.id   3b4af0535315ee184f27ce29baa9052d
#
_cell.length_a   1.000
_cell.length_b   1.000
_cell.length_c   1.000
_cell.angle_alpha   90.00
_cell.angle_beta   90.00
_cell.angle_gamma   90.00
#
_symmetry.space_group_name_H-M   'P 1'
#
loop_
_entity.id
_entity.type
_entity.pdbx_description
1 polymer ?
#
loop_
_entity_poly.entity_id
_entity_poly.type
_entity_poly.pdbx_seq_one_letter_code
_entity_poly.pdbx_strand_id
1 'polypeptide(L)'
;IDGLNLVPPIDGNDRGFYEEARPTLRIPASGTDAALPLTLADGSATGFGLHPSAIGLHELWGQEKLAIVQCCGMPTVVTRSHFDAQAYMDQGTPGNLNVATGWMTRAWQTQDAGTGIPMPLLAVASRQPNNMRGSTESLSMPSPSEFSLSSGASQWRAFRTGMPAGTKGVTETMASLWAGQTGVEVSGLRADGSMRLIAQQGYTTTLPTAPVVWPTTNF
;
A
#
# COMPACT_ATOMS: atom_id res chain seq x y z
N ILE A 1 -10.53 -12.35 -3.72
CA ILE A 1 -9.50 -12.96 -2.85
C ILE A 1 -10.22 -13.94 -1.92
N ASP A 2 -9.81 -15.18 -1.92
CA ASP A 2 -10.32 -16.22 -1.01
C ASP A 2 -9.33 -16.42 0.15
N GLY A 3 -9.55 -15.72 1.25
CA GLY A 3 -8.67 -15.79 2.43
C GLY A 3 -8.60 -17.18 3.04
N LEU A 4 -9.67 -17.98 2.91
CA LEU A 4 -9.72 -19.33 3.42
C LEU A 4 -8.79 -20.29 2.64
N ASN A 5 -8.62 -20.06 1.33
CA ASN A 5 -7.65 -20.80 0.52
C ASN A 5 -6.24 -20.19 0.61
N LEU A 6 -6.11 -18.92 0.97
CA LEU A 6 -4.79 -18.33 1.19
C LEU A 6 -4.13 -18.89 2.45
N VAL A 7 -4.92 -19.08 3.51
CA VAL A 7 -4.45 -19.61 4.81
C VAL A 7 -5.37 -20.77 5.24
N PRO A 8 -5.27 -21.94 4.54
CA PRO A 8 -6.11 -23.09 4.88
C PRO A 8 -5.66 -23.75 6.19
N PRO A 9 -6.61 -24.32 6.96
CA PRO A 9 -6.26 -25.27 8.00
C PRO A 9 -5.68 -26.54 7.36
N ILE A 10 -4.61 -27.07 7.93
CA ILE A 10 -3.92 -28.26 7.41
C ILE A 10 -4.12 -29.48 8.30
N ASP A 11 -4.53 -29.27 9.54
CA ASP A 11 -4.87 -30.34 10.49
C ASP A 11 -6.02 -29.94 11.43
N GLY A 12 -6.36 -30.81 12.37
CA GLY A 12 -7.39 -30.56 13.38
C GLY A 12 -8.83 -30.62 12.83
N ASN A 13 -9.76 -30.24 13.69
CA ASN A 13 -11.19 -30.28 13.35
C ASN A 13 -11.58 -29.33 12.21
N ASP A 14 -10.92 -28.17 12.15
CA ASP A 14 -11.20 -27.14 11.14
C ASP A 14 -10.85 -27.63 9.73
N ARG A 15 -9.94 -28.58 9.63
CA ARG A 15 -9.59 -29.20 8.34
C ARG A 15 -10.80 -29.91 7.71
N GLY A 16 -11.57 -30.65 8.50
CA GLY A 16 -12.77 -31.36 8.00
C GLY A 16 -13.83 -30.37 7.48
N PHE A 17 -14.11 -29.30 8.22
CA PHE A 17 -15.04 -28.25 7.78
C PHE A 17 -14.54 -27.53 6.51
N TYR A 18 -13.24 -27.28 6.41
CA TYR A 18 -12.65 -26.67 5.21
C TYR A 18 -12.81 -27.57 3.98
N GLU A 19 -12.58 -28.87 4.12
CA GLU A 19 -12.73 -29.83 3.01
C GLU A 19 -14.17 -29.97 2.55
N GLU A 20 -15.11 -29.96 3.48
CA GLU A 20 -16.54 -29.96 3.17
C GLU A 20 -16.96 -28.68 2.45
N ALA A 21 -16.49 -27.52 2.93
CA ALA A 21 -16.81 -26.21 2.34
C ALA A 21 -16.11 -25.97 0.98
N ARG A 22 -15.05 -26.70 0.66
CA ARG A 22 -14.24 -26.55 -0.56
C ARG A 22 -13.94 -27.89 -1.24
N PRO A 23 -14.96 -28.64 -1.66
CA PRO A 23 -14.77 -30.02 -2.13
C PRO A 23 -13.85 -30.11 -3.37
N THR A 24 -13.84 -29.08 -4.22
CA THR A 24 -13.06 -29.06 -5.47
C THR A 24 -11.90 -28.06 -5.46
N LEU A 25 -11.95 -27.04 -4.61
CA LEU A 25 -10.96 -25.95 -4.61
C LEU A 25 -10.05 -25.97 -3.37
N ARG A 26 -10.22 -26.97 -2.51
CA ARG A 26 -9.39 -27.09 -1.31
C ARG A 26 -7.92 -27.26 -1.64
N ILE A 27 -7.07 -26.63 -0.89
CA ILE A 27 -5.63 -26.83 -0.96
C ILE A 27 -5.28 -28.13 -0.22
N PRO A 28 -4.53 -29.05 -0.84
CA PRO A 28 -4.13 -30.29 -0.18
C PRO A 28 -3.27 -30.02 1.08
N ALA A 29 -3.40 -30.87 2.09
CA ALA A 29 -2.55 -30.83 3.27
C ALA A 29 -1.20 -31.53 3.05
N SER A 30 -1.11 -32.38 2.02
CA SER A 30 0.09 -33.14 1.67
C SER A 30 0.19 -33.36 0.17
N GLY A 31 1.37 -33.66 -0.34
CA GLY A 31 1.62 -33.89 -1.76
C GLY A 31 2.24 -32.68 -2.46
N THR A 32 2.26 -32.71 -3.81
CA THR A 32 2.99 -31.74 -4.65
C THR A 32 2.46 -30.31 -4.51
N ASP A 33 1.13 -30.15 -4.40
CA ASP A 33 0.48 -28.83 -4.30
C ASP A 33 -0.02 -28.56 -2.87
N ALA A 34 0.63 -29.15 -1.88
CA ALA A 34 0.25 -29.00 -0.49
C ALA A 34 0.46 -27.55 0.00
N ALA A 35 -0.37 -27.16 0.96
CA ALA A 35 -0.15 -25.93 1.70
C ALA A 35 1.23 -25.91 2.36
N LEU A 36 1.85 -24.74 2.39
CA LEU A 36 3.14 -24.50 3.05
C LEU A 36 2.89 -24.40 4.56
N PRO A 37 3.33 -25.35 5.40
CA PRO A 37 3.02 -25.34 6.82
C PRO A 37 3.56 -24.10 7.54
N LEU A 38 2.77 -23.57 8.48
CA LEU A 38 3.17 -22.47 9.33
C LEU A 38 3.58 -23.01 10.71
N THR A 39 4.81 -22.72 11.10
CA THR A 39 5.34 -23.04 12.42
C THR A 39 5.65 -21.78 13.19
N LEU A 40 5.49 -21.81 14.51
CA LEU A 40 5.91 -20.71 15.39
C LEU A 40 7.44 -20.73 15.59
N ALA A 41 7.97 -19.67 16.17
CA ALA A 41 9.41 -19.55 16.44
C ALA A 41 9.97 -20.66 17.34
N ASP A 42 9.14 -21.24 18.21
CA ASP A 42 9.49 -22.39 19.06
C ASP A 42 9.42 -23.75 18.31
N GLY A 43 9.09 -23.74 17.03
CA GLY A 43 8.93 -24.93 16.20
C GLY A 43 7.57 -25.62 16.31
N SER A 44 6.65 -25.13 17.12
CA SER A 44 5.30 -25.70 17.23
C SER A 44 4.48 -25.43 15.98
N ALA A 45 3.65 -26.41 15.59
CA ALA A 45 2.74 -26.29 14.46
C ALA A 45 1.55 -25.38 14.80
N THR A 46 1.17 -24.51 13.87
CA THR A 46 -0.01 -23.66 14.03
C THR A 46 -1.32 -24.35 13.65
N GLY A 47 -1.26 -25.51 12.97
CA GLY A 47 -2.42 -26.15 12.35
C GLY A 47 -2.87 -25.50 11.04
N PHE A 48 -2.17 -24.47 10.58
CA PHE A 48 -2.45 -23.75 9.34
C PHE A 48 -1.27 -23.81 8.38
N GLY A 49 -1.55 -23.55 7.11
CA GLY A 49 -0.54 -23.40 6.08
C GLY A 49 -0.88 -22.22 5.17
N LEU A 50 0.06 -21.84 4.33
CA LEU A 50 -0.17 -20.89 3.24
C LEU A 50 -0.41 -21.62 1.93
N HIS A 51 -1.16 -20.99 1.05
CA HIS A 51 -1.32 -21.46 -0.34
C HIS A 51 0.05 -21.74 -0.97
N PRO A 52 0.26 -22.83 -1.73
CA PRO A 52 1.57 -23.21 -2.27
C PRO A 52 2.21 -22.13 -3.14
N SER A 53 1.42 -21.28 -3.80
CA SER A 53 1.94 -20.14 -4.57
C SER A 53 2.32 -18.93 -3.70
N ALA A 54 2.07 -18.94 -2.39
CA ALA A 54 2.35 -17.82 -1.50
C ALA A 54 3.75 -17.92 -0.85
N ILE A 55 4.75 -18.35 -1.61
CA ILE A 55 6.13 -18.60 -1.13
C ILE A 55 6.71 -17.35 -0.46
N GLY A 56 6.56 -16.18 -1.07
CA GLY A 56 7.08 -14.94 -0.48
C GLY A 56 6.44 -14.58 0.86
N LEU A 57 5.15 -14.89 1.08
CA LEU A 57 4.53 -14.73 2.38
C LEU A 57 5.05 -15.76 3.39
N HIS A 58 5.30 -16.99 2.95
CA HIS A 58 5.88 -18.03 3.80
C HIS A 58 7.31 -17.66 4.24
N GLU A 59 8.11 -17.08 3.35
CA GLU A 59 9.45 -16.56 3.68
C GLU A 59 9.37 -15.42 4.72
N LEU A 60 8.43 -14.49 4.56
CA LEU A 60 8.21 -13.42 5.54
C LEU A 60 7.74 -13.94 6.89
N TRP A 61 6.94 -15.01 6.91
CA TRP A 61 6.56 -15.70 8.15
C TRP A 61 7.79 -16.29 8.86
N GLY A 62 8.63 -17.02 8.12
CA GLY A 62 9.87 -17.59 8.67
C GLY A 62 10.87 -16.54 9.15
N GLN A 63 10.76 -15.30 8.67
CA GLN A 63 11.56 -14.16 9.13
C GLN A 63 10.89 -13.36 10.27
N GLU A 64 9.75 -13.82 10.79
CA GLU A 64 8.95 -13.12 11.81
C GLU A 64 8.48 -11.71 11.38
N LYS A 65 8.34 -11.49 10.07
CA LYS A 65 7.91 -10.21 9.47
C LYS A 65 6.46 -10.22 8.98
N LEU A 66 5.75 -11.33 9.17
CA LEU A 66 4.36 -11.50 8.80
C LEU A 66 3.54 -11.91 10.01
N ALA A 67 2.43 -11.24 10.24
CA ALA A 67 1.39 -11.66 11.16
C ALA A 67 0.13 -12.06 10.41
N ILE A 68 -0.49 -13.18 10.79
CA ILE A 68 -1.75 -13.65 10.23
C ILE A 68 -2.82 -13.54 11.32
N VAL A 69 -3.85 -12.74 11.04
CA VAL A 69 -4.98 -12.54 11.96
C VAL A 69 -6.16 -13.36 11.43
N GLN A 70 -6.50 -14.41 12.13
CA GLN A 70 -7.64 -15.26 11.81
C GLN A 70 -8.98 -14.63 12.22
N CYS A 71 -10.07 -15.07 11.61
CA CYS A 71 -11.44 -14.64 11.93
C CYS A 71 -11.64 -13.12 11.86
N CYS A 72 -10.86 -12.43 11.04
CA CYS A 72 -10.98 -10.99 10.85
C CYS A 72 -12.07 -10.69 9.83
N GLY A 73 -13.13 -10.05 10.26
CA GLY A 73 -14.29 -9.74 9.42
C GLY A 73 -15.14 -8.61 9.99
N MET A 74 -16.32 -8.44 9.43
CA MET A 74 -17.33 -7.43 9.86
C MET A 74 -18.56 -8.13 10.47
N PRO A 75 -18.49 -8.58 11.72
CA PRO A 75 -19.53 -9.44 12.30
C PRO A 75 -20.89 -8.73 12.48
N THR A 76 -20.87 -7.40 12.57
CA THR A 76 -22.09 -6.58 12.78
C THR A 76 -22.71 -6.06 11.49
N VAL A 77 -22.05 -6.24 10.35
CA VAL A 77 -22.49 -5.71 9.06
C VAL A 77 -22.54 -6.84 8.04
N VAL A 78 -23.74 -7.23 7.66
CA VAL A 78 -23.95 -8.20 6.59
C VAL A 78 -24.19 -7.44 5.30
N THR A 79 -23.24 -7.48 4.39
CA THR A 79 -23.39 -6.95 3.03
C THR A 79 -23.02 -8.02 2.01
N ARG A 80 -23.75 -8.05 0.89
CA ARG A 80 -23.40 -8.85 -0.29
C ARG A 80 -22.68 -8.01 -1.35
N SER A 81 -22.49 -6.71 -1.08
CA SER A 81 -21.78 -5.79 -1.94
C SER A 81 -20.29 -5.86 -1.64
N HIS A 82 -19.48 -6.33 -2.61
CA HIS A 82 -18.02 -6.27 -2.51
C HIS A 82 -17.52 -4.83 -2.39
N PHE A 83 -18.18 -3.88 -3.07
CA PHE A 83 -17.81 -2.47 -3.06
C PHE A 83 -18.02 -1.84 -1.68
N ASP A 84 -19.15 -2.14 -1.03
CA ASP A 84 -19.41 -1.65 0.32
C ASP A 84 -18.43 -2.28 1.32
N ALA A 85 -18.20 -3.59 1.22
CA ALA A 85 -17.24 -4.28 2.08
C ALA A 85 -15.84 -3.71 1.94
N GLN A 86 -15.39 -3.44 0.72
CA GLN A 86 -14.10 -2.80 0.45
C GLN A 86 -14.06 -1.38 1.03
N ALA A 87 -15.10 -0.58 0.81
CA ALA A 87 -15.17 0.77 1.34
C ALA A 87 -15.16 0.80 2.87
N TYR A 88 -15.84 -0.14 3.53
CA TYR A 88 -15.78 -0.30 4.99
C TYR A 88 -14.38 -0.65 5.48
N MET A 89 -13.67 -1.56 4.79
CA MET A 89 -12.30 -1.90 5.11
C MET A 89 -11.35 -0.71 4.90
N ASP A 90 -11.47 -0.02 3.77
CA ASP A 90 -10.64 1.14 3.44
C ASP A 90 -10.82 2.29 4.45
N GLN A 91 -12.05 2.48 4.92
CA GLN A 91 -12.33 3.49 5.93
C GLN A 91 -12.09 2.98 7.35
N GLY A 92 -12.06 1.66 7.56
CA GLY A 92 -11.97 1.05 8.90
C GLY A 92 -13.19 1.40 9.77
N THR A 93 -14.38 1.49 9.15
CA THR A 93 -15.64 1.90 9.81
C THR A 93 -16.80 1.04 9.33
N PRO A 94 -16.88 -0.23 9.77
CA PRO A 94 -17.94 -1.14 9.35
C PRO A 94 -19.34 -0.53 9.54
N GLY A 95 -20.16 -0.56 8.49
CA GLY A 95 -21.52 -0.03 8.47
C GLY A 95 -21.64 1.49 8.33
N ASN A 96 -20.55 2.24 8.29
CA ASN A 96 -20.58 3.69 8.14
C ASN A 96 -19.62 4.17 7.04
N LEU A 97 -20.17 4.63 5.93
CA LEU A 97 -19.41 5.22 4.81
C LEU A 97 -19.27 6.75 4.88
N ASN A 98 -19.93 7.38 5.85
CA ASN A 98 -19.95 8.84 6.00
C ASN A 98 -18.80 9.36 6.86
N VAL A 99 -17.66 8.70 6.82
CA VAL A 99 -16.46 9.11 7.55
C VAL A 99 -15.54 9.89 6.63
N ALA A 100 -15.07 11.05 7.09
CA ALA A 100 -14.24 11.93 6.29
C ALA A 100 -12.83 11.38 6.04
N THR A 101 -12.36 10.44 6.88
CA THR A 101 -10.97 9.96 6.88
C THR A 101 -10.89 8.45 6.68
N GLY A 102 -9.90 8.00 5.92
CA GLY A 102 -9.52 6.60 5.81
C GLY A 102 -8.73 6.11 7.04
N TRP A 103 -8.62 4.80 7.21
CA TRP A 103 -7.95 4.22 8.38
C TRP A 103 -6.44 4.55 8.43
N MET A 104 -5.77 4.60 7.28
CA MET A 104 -4.34 4.97 7.23
C MET A 104 -4.11 6.43 7.61
N THR A 105 -5.01 7.32 7.20
CA THR A 105 -4.97 8.72 7.63
C THR A 105 -5.06 8.84 9.15
N ARG A 106 -6.01 8.13 9.77
CA ARG A 106 -6.15 8.14 11.24
C ARG A 106 -4.94 7.51 11.93
N ALA A 107 -4.46 6.37 11.41
CA ALA A 107 -3.26 5.73 11.95
C ALA A 107 -2.04 6.66 11.89
N TRP A 108 -1.86 7.37 10.78
CA TRP A 108 -0.80 8.38 10.65
C TRP A 108 -0.96 9.52 11.65
N GLN A 109 -2.17 10.03 11.82
CA GLN A 109 -2.46 11.13 12.75
C GLN A 109 -2.24 10.76 14.23
N THR A 110 -2.26 9.47 14.58
CA THR A 110 -1.96 9.00 15.94
C THR A 110 -0.48 8.76 16.20
N GLN A 111 0.34 8.76 15.15
CA GLN A 111 1.78 8.64 15.30
C GLN A 111 2.37 10.02 15.61
N ASP A 112 3.25 10.06 16.58
CA ASP A 112 4.11 11.22 16.83
C ASP A 112 5.22 11.25 15.76
N ALA A 113 4.79 11.25 14.51
CA ALA A 113 5.67 11.19 13.37
C ALA A 113 6.36 12.55 13.24
N GLY A 114 7.65 12.55 13.51
CA GLY A 114 8.49 13.73 13.43
C GLY A 114 8.21 14.55 12.18
N THR A 115 8.02 15.82 12.39
CA THR A 115 7.97 16.83 11.34
C THR A 115 9.23 16.72 10.49
N GLY A 116 9.11 16.28 9.25
CA GLY A 116 10.25 16.19 8.34
C GLY A 116 10.28 14.99 7.41
N ILE A 117 9.32 14.07 7.50
CA ILE A 117 9.18 13.00 6.50
C ILE A 117 8.55 13.61 5.23
N PRO A 118 9.25 13.66 4.09
CA PRO A 118 8.76 14.36 2.90
C PRO A 118 7.52 13.73 2.28
N MET A 119 7.38 12.40 2.40
CA MET A 119 6.28 11.61 1.82
C MET A 119 5.85 10.53 2.82
N PRO A 120 5.14 10.90 3.89
CA PRO A 120 4.78 9.95 4.94
C PRO A 120 3.77 8.90 4.48
N LEU A 121 2.89 9.27 3.57
CA LEU A 121 1.89 8.38 2.98
C LEU A 121 2.00 8.45 1.45
N LEU A 122 2.40 7.35 0.84
CA LEU A 122 2.56 7.23 -0.60
C LEU A 122 1.60 6.18 -1.16
N ALA A 123 0.83 6.57 -2.16
CA ALA A 123 0.00 5.66 -2.94
C ALA A 123 0.52 5.57 -4.38
N VAL A 124 0.73 4.33 -4.85
CA VAL A 124 1.03 4.07 -6.26
C VAL A 124 -0.30 4.00 -7.02
N ALA A 125 -0.90 5.15 -7.25
CA ALA A 125 -2.21 5.30 -7.86
C ALA A 125 -2.37 6.70 -8.46
N SER A 126 -3.26 6.84 -9.44
CA SER A 126 -3.58 8.13 -10.07
C SER A 126 -4.46 9.04 -9.20
N ARG A 127 -5.05 8.50 -8.14
CA ARG A 127 -5.91 9.22 -7.19
C ARG A 127 -5.63 8.76 -5.77
N GLN A 128 -5.90 9.63 -4.80
CA GLN A 128 -5.85 9.26 -3.39
C GLN A 128 -6.83 8.12 -3.11
N PRO A 129 -6.35 6.97 -2.59
CA PRO A 129 -7.22 5.85 -2.27
C PRO A 129 -8.04 6.12 -1.00
N ASN A 130 -9.16 5.41 -0.86
CA ASN A 130 -10.09 5.62 0.25
C ASN A 130 -9.46 5.42 1.64
N ASN A 131 -8.50 4.51 1.77
CA ASN A 131 -7.79 4.29 3.04
C ASN A 131 -6.91 5.48 3.46
N MET A 132 -6.53 6.36 2.52
CA MET A 132 -5.81 7.61 2.78
C MET A 132 -6.69 8.86 2.69
N ARG A 133 -8.00 8.70 2.49
CA ARG A 133 -8.96 9.80 2.37
C ARG A 133 -8.82 10.78 3.54
N GLY A 134 -8.91 12.07 3.24
CA GLY A 134 -8.81 13.14 4.25
C GLY A 134 -7.38 13.43 4.74
N SER A 135 -6.37 12.73 4.22
CA SER A 135 -4.98 13.09 4.50
C SER A 135 -4.55 14.29 3.67
N THR A 136 -3.96 15.27 4.30
CA THR A 136 -3.26 16.39 3.66
C THR A 136 -1.79 16.08 3.39
N GLU A 137 -1.31 14.92 3.83
CA GLU A 137 0.10 14.50 3.78
C GLU A 137 0.34 13.31 2.85
N SER A 138 -0.73 12.77 2.26
CA SER A 138 -0.60 11.70 1.30
C SER A 138 -0.26 12.23 -0.09
N LEU A 139 0.60 11.49 -0.76
CA LEU A 139 0.95 11.68 -2.15
C LEU A 139 0.46 10.49 -2.97
N SER A 140 -0.20 10.77 -4.09
CA SER A 140 -0.60 9.73 -5.06
C SER A 140 0.14 9.96 -6.36
N MET A 141 0.84 8.94 -6.84
CA MET A 141 1.50 8.95 -8.14
C MET A 141 1.50 7.53 -8.73
N PRO A 142 1.08 7.35 -10.00
CA PRO A 142 1.10 6.04 -10.64
C PRO A 142 2.52 5.57 -10.92
N SER A 143 3.43 6.49 -11.22
CA SER A 143 4.85 6.22 -11.37
C SER A 143 5.67 7.49 -11.08
N PRO A 144 6.95 7.37 -10.72
CA PRO A 144 7.83 8.53 -10.54
C PRO A 144 7.97 9.39 -11.79
N SER A 145 7.91 8.79 -12.97
CA SER A 145 8.00 9.50 -14.26
C SER A 145 6.77 10.34 -14.58
N GLU A 146 5.61 9.94 -14.07
CA GLU A 146 4.36 10.67 -14.26
C GLU A 146 4.14 11.75 -13.18
N PHE A 147 4.92 11.69 -12.10
CA PHE A 147 4.88 12.70 -11.06
C PHE A 147 5.73 13.91 -11.45
N SER A 148 5.25 14.63 -12.43
CA SER A 148 5.87 15.85 -12.93
C SER A 148 4.79 16.85 -13.32
N LEU A 149 5.13 18.13 -13.30
CA LEU A 149 4.31 19.16 -13.93
C LEU A 149 4.48 18.98 -15.45
N SER A 150 3.53 18.31 -16.08
CA SER A 150 3.61 17.80 -17.45
C SER A 150 3.63 18.88 -18.54
N SER A 151 3.37 20.14 -18.21
CA SER A 151 3.42 21.23 -19.19
C SER A 151 3.85 22.56 -18.54
N GLY A 152 4.70 23.27 -19.21
CA GLY A 152 5.07 24.67 -18.90
C GLY A 152 5.90 24.86 -17.64
N ALA A 153 5.36 24.59 -16.47
CA ALA A 153 6.02 24.89 -15.20
C ALA A 153 7.27 24.04 -14.92
N SER A 154 7.30 22.77 -15.35
CA SER A 154 8.50 21.93 -15.18
C SER A 154 9.65 22.36 -16.08
N GLN A 155 9.36 22.98 -17.22
CA GLN A 155 10.35 23.55 -18.11
C GLN A 155 10.96 24.85 -17.57
N TRP A 156 10.32 25.46 -16.60
CA TRP A 156 10.72 26.74 -16.00
C TRP A 156 11.41 26.59 -14.64
N ARG A 157 11.83 25.37 -14.30
CA ARG A 157 12.71 25.17 -13.15
C ARG A 157 14.02 25.91 -13.32
N ALA A 158 14.68 26.23 -12.20
CA ALA A 158 15.89 27.01 -12.06
C ALA A 158 17.11 26.53 -12.89
N PHE A 159 16.96 25.48 -13.69
CA PHE A 159 18.02 24.90 -14.54
C PHE A 159 17.88 25.17 -16.03
N ARG A 160 17.07 26.16 -16.41
CA ARG A 160 16.99 26.51 -17.83
C ARG A 160 18.31 27.14 -18.26
N THR A 161 19.06 26.43 -19.10
CA THR A 161 20.30 26.93 -19.70
C THR A 161 20.03 28.24 -20.45
N GLY A 162 20.86 29.25 -20.22
CA GLY A 162 20.76 30.55 -20.92
C GLY A 162 19.96 31.62 -20.22
N MET A 163 19.44 31.37 -19.01
CA MET A 163 18.81 32.43 -18.22
C MET A 163 19.85 33.23 -17.42
N PRO A 164 19.68 34.54 -17.23
CA PRO A 164 20.56 35.34 -16.41
C PRO A 164 20.67 34.79 -15.00
N ALA A 165 21.83 34.91 -14.37
CA ALA A 165 22.05 34.53 -12.98
C ALA A 165 21.04 35.25 -12.07
N GLY A 166 20.38 34.51 -11.17
CA GLY A 166 19.35 35.04 -10.28
C GLY A 166 17.92 35.01 -10.83
N THR A 167 17.70 34.55 -12.07
CA THR A 167 16.35 34.38 -12.61
C THR A 167 15.66 33.17 -11.94
N LYS A 168 14.54 33.42 -11.27
CA LYS A 168 13.72 32.34 -10.69
C LYS A 168 12.80 31.75 -11.75
N GLY A 169 12.71 30.42 -11.78
CA GLY A 169 11.72 29.73 -12.57
C GLY A 169 10.31 29.93 -11.99
N VAL A 170 9.28 29.64 -12.78
CA VAL A 170 7.87 29.77 -12.35
C VAL A 170 7.62 28.96 -11.06
N THR A 171 8.12 27.74 -10.99
CA THR A 171 7.95 26.88 -9.81
C THR A 171 8.61 27.47 -8.56
N GLU A 172 9.80 28.06 -8.69
CA GLU A 172 10.49 28.69 -7.57
C GLU A 172 9.83 30.00 -7.16
N THR A 173 9.30 30.74 -8.13
CA THR A 173 8.50 31.93 -7.85
C THR A 173 7.21 31.56 -7.13
N MET A 174 6.49 30.53 -7.58
CA MET A 174 5.30 30.03 -6.90
C MET A 174 5.62 29.54 -5.49
N ALA A 175 6.68 28.73 -5.32
CA ALA A 175 7.10 28.27 -3.99
C ALA A 175 7.46 29.44 -3.05
N SER A 176 8.03 30.51 -3.58
CA SER A 176 8.35 31.70 -2.77
C SER A 176 7.10 32.55 -2.41
N LEU A 177 6.03 32.42 -3.20
CA LEU A 177 4.75 33.07 -2.93
C LEU A 177 3.88 32.25 -1.95
N TRP A 178 4.07 30.96 -1.88
CA TRP A 178 3.35 30.10 -0.95
C TRP A 178 3.92 30.28 0.46
N ALA A 179 3.19 30.99 1.28
CA ALA A 179 3.59 31.24 2.66
C ALA A 179 3.32 30.04 3.61
N GLY A 180 2.67 28.98 3.11
CA GLY A 180 2.32 27.80 3.91
C GLY A 180 1.18 28.05 4.90
N GLN A 181 0.36 29.07 4.68
CA GLN A 181 -0.73 29.44 5.59
C GLN A 181 -2.06 28.76 5.25
N THR A 182 -2.27 28.41 3.99
CA THR A 182 -3.47 27.69 3.54
C THR A 182 -3.15 26.22 3.28
N GLY A 183 -4.15 25.35 3.38
CA GLY A 183 -3.99 23.91 3.06
C GLY A 183 -3.49 23.68 1.64
N VAL A 184 -3.88 24.53 0.69
CA VAL A 184 -3.43 24.45 -0.72
C VAL A 184 -1.95 24.81 -0.83
N GLU A 185 -1.50 25.86 -0.16
CA GLU A 185 -0.09 26.28 -0.15
C GLU A 185 0.81 25.24 0.48
N VAL A 186 0.39 24.67 1.62
CA VAL A 186 1.11 23.58 2.29
C VAL A 186 1.22 22.35 1.37
N SER A 187 0.12 21.97 0.73
CA SER A 187 0.11 20.86 -0.22
C SER A 187 1.00 21.13 -1.43
N GLY A 188 0.98 22.33 -1.95
CA GLY A 188 1.84 22.75 -3.07
C GLY A 188 3.33 22.71 -2.71
N LEU A 189 3.72 23.21 -1.55
CA LEU A 189 5.11 23.14 -1.06
C LEU A 189 5.58 21.71 -0.86
N ARG A 190 4.73 20.84 -0.31
CA ARG A 190 5.02 19.41 -0.15
C ARG A 190 5.18 18.71 -1.49
N ALA A 191 4.29 18.97 -2.45
CA ALA A 191 4.37 18.42 -3.79
C ALA A 191 5.67 18.84 -4.50
N ASP A 192 6.06 20.10 -4.42
CA ASP A 192 7.33 20.57 -4.97
C ASP A 192 8.54 19.91 -4.30
N GLY A 193 8.54 19.80 -2.97
CA GLY A 193 9.58 19.10 -2.22
C GLY A 193 9.70 17.63 -2.62
N SER A 194 8.57 16.94 -2.76
CA SER A 194 8.52 15.54 -3.20
C SER A 194 9.01 15.36 -4.63
N MET A 195 8.63 16.24 -5.56
CA MET A 195 9.13 16.21 -6.94
C MET A 195 10.65 16.41 -7.01
N ARG A 196 11.19 17.31 -6.19
CA ARG A 196 12.65 17.52 -6.10
C ARG A 196 13.36 16.29 -5.57
N LEU A 197 12.83 15.67 -4.51
CA LEU A 197 13.38 14.45 -3.94
C LEU A 197 13.40 13.30 -4.97
N ILE A 198 12.28 13.07 -5.65
CA ILE A 198 12.16 12.04 -6.69
C ILE A 198 13.16 12.31 -7.82
N ALA A 199 13.29 13.54 -8.27
CA ALA A 199 14.22 13.91 -9.31
C ALA A 199 15.69 13.70 -8.90
N GLN A 200 16.03 13.95 -7.63
CA GLN A 200 17.38 13.75 -7.10
C GLN A 200 17.76 12.28 -6.98
N GLN A 201 16.81 11.41 -6.68
CA GLN A 201 17.07 9.98 -6.52
C GLN A 201 17.31 9.24 -7.84
N GLY A 202 17.03 9.88 -8.98
CA GLY A 202 17.31 9.29 -10.30
C GLY A 202 16.59 7.95 -10.51
N TYR A 203 15.33 7.84 -10.04
CA TYR A 203 14.52 6.65 -10.25
C TYR A 203 14.50 6.30 -11.73
N THR A 204 15.27 5.28 -12.09
CA THR A 204 15.26 4.70 -13.43
C THR A 204 14.09 3.71 -13.49
N THR A 205 13.48 3.57 -14.65
CA THR A 205 12.49 2.53 -14.95
C THR A 205 13.11 1.13 -15.00
N THR A 206 14.40 1.00 -14.78
CA THR A 206 15.10 -0.28 -14.64
C THR A 206 14.72 -0.91 -13.31
N LEU A 207 14.04 -2.03 -13.40
CA LEU A 207 13.81 -2.91 -12.26
C LEU A 207 15.15 -3.20 -11.56
N PRO A 208 15.17 -3.31 -10.22
CA PRO A 208 16.37 -3.71 -9.51
C PRO A 208 16.93 -4.98 -10.12
N THR A 209 18.20 -5.00 -10.44
CA THR A 209 18.91 -6.16 -11.00
C THR A 209 19.13 -7.29 -9.99
N ALA A 210 18.77 -7.10 -8.74
CA ALA A 210 18.84 -8.12 -7.70
C ALA A 210 17.51 -8.89 -7.60
N PRO A 211 17.51 -10.12 -7.13
CA PRO A 211 16.70 -11.24 -7.58
C PRO A 211 15.23 -11.17 -7.16
N VAL A 212 14.52 -10.13 -7.52
CA VAL A 212 13.07 -10.14 -7.44
C VAL A 212 12.55 -10.85 -8.69
N VAL A 213 12.36 -12.15 -8.58
CA VAL A 213 11.64 -12.90 -9.60
C VAL A 213 10.16 -12.54 -9.44
N TRP A 214 9.67 -11.69 -10.32
CA TRP A 214 8.24 -11.40 -10.38
C TRP A 214 7.50 -12.63 -10.92
N PRO A 215 6.36 -13.01 -10.33
CA PRO A 215 5.53 -14.08 -10.88
C PRO A 215 5.17 -13.74 -12.33
N THR A 216 5.46 -14.66 -13.24
CA THR A 216 5.10 -14.53 -14.67
C THR A 216 3.66 -14.97 -14.96
N THR A 217 2.98 -15.49 -13.97
CA THR A 217 1.58 -15.92 -14.06
C THR A 217 0.67 -14.84 -13.45
N ASN A 218 -0.30 -14.42 -14.25
CA ASN A 218 -1.41 -13.60 -13.73
C ASN A 218 -2.20 -14.44 -12.73
N PHE A 219 -2.48 -13.87 -11.57
CA PHE A 219 -3.40 -14.44 -10.59
C PHE A 219 -4.82 -14.46 -11.13
#